data_3e53433500ef26ca4b32af0cd44922af
#
_entry.id   3e53433500ef26ca4b32af0cd44922af
#
_cell.length_a   1.000
_cell.length_b   1.000
_cell.length_c   1.000
_cell.angle_alpha   90.00
_cell.angle_beta   90.00
_cell.angle_gamma   90.00
#
_symmetry.space_group_name_H-M   'P 1'
#
loop_
_entity.id
_entity.type
_entity.pdbx_description
1 polymer ?
#
loop_
_entity_poly.entity_id
_entity_poly.type
_entity_poly.pdbx_seq_one_letter_code
_entity_poly.pdbx_strand_id
1 'polypeptide(L)'
;MNAYIRLFRERKLPVIATRDWHPPDHCSFRDQGGLWPPHCVQGTPGAEFAEYLDLPEDAIVISKATRPDEEAYSGFQGTALDERLRELGVKRLFVGGVATDYCVLSTVKDALAMGYEVCLLKDAIRAVNVQPGDGERAEKEMESLGAVSVTLEDLTGG
;
A
#
# COMPACT_ATOMS: atom_id res chain seq x y z
N MET A 1 1.35 11.30 -5.40
CA MET A 1 0.23 10.33 -5.53
C MET A 1 -0.91 10.86 -6.40
N ASN A 2 -1.51 12.04 -6.13
CA ASN A 2 -2.67 12.53 -6.89
C ASN A 2 -2.47 12.60 -8.42
N ALA A 3 -1.26 12.92 -8.89
CA ALA A 3 -0.96 12.92 -10.32
C ALA A 3 -1.09 11.52 -10.95
N TYR A 4 -0.68 10.47 -10.24
CA TYR A 4 -0.88 9.08 -10.67
C TYR A 4 -2.37 8.71 -10.68
N ILE A 5 -3.11 9.06 -9.63
CA ILE A 5 -4.55 8.81 -9.57
C ILE A 5 -5.26 9.44 -10.78
N ARG A 6 -4.95 10.70 -11.10
CA ARG A 6 -5.50 11.39 -12.29
C ARG A 6 -5.13 10.65 -13.58
N LEU A 7 -3.85 10.31 -13.76
CA LEU A 7 -3.37 9.59 -14.93
C LEU A 7 -4.10 8.26 -15.16
N PHE A 8 -4.30 7.48 -14.08
CA PHE A 8 -5.00 6.20 -14.15
C PHE A 8 -6.49 6.37 -14.47
N ARG A 9 -7.13 7.37 -13.88
CA ARG A 9 -8.54 7.72 -14.19
C ARG A 9 -8.72 8.14 -15.66
N GLU A 10 -7.83 9.00 -16.19
CA GLU A 10 -7.85 9.40 -17.59
C GLU A 10 -7.73 8.20 -18.54
N ARG A 11 -6.95 7.21 -18.14
CA ARG A 11 -6.77 5.95 -18.86
C ARG A 11 -7.86 4.90 -18.57
N LYS A 12 -8.88 5.24 -17.76
CA LYS A 12 -9.96 4.34 -17.32
C LYS A 12 -9.44 3.06 -16.65
N LEU A 13 -8.36 3.18 -15.91
CA LEU A 13 -7.75 2.10 -15.14
C LEU A 13 -8.25 2.15 -13.69
N PRO A 14 -8.42 1.01 -13.03
CA PRO A 14 -8.91 0.97 -11.65
C PRO A 14 -7.91 1.59 -10.68
N VAL A 15 -8.44 2.25 -9.66
CA VAL A 15 -7.69 2.74 -8.50
C VAL A 15 -8.12 1.95 -7.28
N ILE A 16 -7.16 1.34 -6.60
CA ILE A 16 -7.39 0.58 -5.37
C ILE A 16 -6.61 1.25 -4.25
N ALA A 17 -7.27 1.53 -3.15
CA ALA A 17 -6.67 2.12 -1.97
C ALA A 17 -6.70 1.12 -0.81
N THR A 18 -5.54 0.80 -0.27
CA THR A 18 -5.42 0.00 0.95
C THR A 18 -5.28 0.91 2.17
N ARG A 19 -5.84 0.50 3.30
CA ARG A 19 -5.69 1.21 4.57
C ARG A 19 -5.59 0.26 5.75
N ASP A 20 -4.89 0.69 6.79
CA ASP A 20 -5.00 0.06 8.10
C ASP A 20 -6.34 0.45 8.74
N TRP A 21 -6.98 -0.53 9.38
CA TRP A 21 -8.28 -0.35 10.03
C TRP A 21 -8.30 -1.13 11.32
N HIS A 22 -7.49 -0.65 12.30
CA HIS A 22 -7.22 -1.37 13.55
C HIS A 22 -8.37 -1.23 14.56
N PRO A 23 -8.81 -2.31 15.20
CA PRO A 23 -9.64 -2.18 16.41
C PRO A 23 -8.83 -1.53 17.54
N PRO A 24 -9.50 -0.95 18.57
CA PRO A 24 -8.82 -0.21 19.65
C PRO A 24 -7.81 -1.03 20.45
N ASP A 25 -7.96 -2.36 20.45
CA ASP A 25 -7.15 -3.34 21.18
C ASP A 25 -6.25 -4.17 20.26
N HIS A 26 -5.86 -3.63 19.12
CA HIS A 26 -5.07 -4.35 18.11
C HIS A 26 -3.69 -4.77 18.62
N CYS A 27 -3.28 -6.00 18.30
CA CYS A 27 -2.04 -6.63 18.78
C CYS A 27 -0.75 -5.86 18.43
N SER A 28 -0.77 -5.01 17.40
CA SER A 28 0.39 -4.17 17.04
C SER A 28 0.66 -3.04 18.02
N PHE A 29 -0.28 -2.71 18.90
CA PHE A 29 -0.16 -1.58 19.81
C PHE A 29 0.66 -1.93 21.05
N ARG A 30 1.40 -0.96 21.57
CA ARG A 30 2.29 -1.14 22.75
C ARG A 30 1.55 -1.67 23.96
N ASP A 31 0.32 -1.21 24.19
CA ASP A 31 -0.53 -1.65 25.31
C ASP A 31 -0.97 -3.11 25.17
N GLN A 32 -0.83 -3.69 23.97
CA GLN A 32 -1.09 -5.09 23.67
C GLN A 32 0.21 -5.89 23.47
N GLY A 33 1.37 -5.32 23.77
CA GLY A 33 2.69 -5.95 23.59
C GLY A 33 3.31 -5.76 22.19
N GLY A 34 2.69 -4.98 21.33
CA GLY A 34 3.20 -4.67 19.99
C GLY A 34 4.24 -3.55 19.97
N LEU A 35 4.66 -3.16 18.78
CA LEU A 35 5.74 -2.19 18.56
C LEU A 35 5.24 -0.74 18.45
N TRP A 36 3.99 -0.55 18.05
CA TRP A 36 3.47 0.75 17.62
C TRP A 36 2.62 1.44 18.68
N PRO A 37 2.58 2.76 18.72
CA PRO A 37 1.52 3.45 19.44
C PRO A 37 0.18 3.20 18.75
N PRO A 38 -0.97 3.39 19.41
CA PRO A 38 -2.27 3.35 18.76
C PRO A 38 -2.32 4.27 17.55
N HIS A 39 -2.71 3.74 16.39
CA HIS A 39 -2.80 4.44 15.11
C HIS A 39 -3.83 3.77 14.22
N CYS A 40 -4.35 4.48 13.24
CA CYS A 40 -5.35 3.98 12.27
C CYS A 40 -6.52 3.24 12.96
N VAL A 41 -6.95 3.73 14.13
CA VAL A 41 -8.02 3.10 14.91
C VAL A 41 -9.36 3.31 14.22
N GLN A 42 -10.10 2.21 14.05
CA GLN A 42 -11.41 2.18 13.40
C GLN A 42 -12.34 3.29 13.88
N GLY A 43 -12.96 4.01 12.94
CA GLY A 43 -13.92 5.08 13.25
C GLY A 43 -13.32 6.37 13.80
N THR A 44 -12.01 6.51 13.79
CA THR A 44 -11.33 7.75 14.18
C THR A 44 -10.76 8.49 12.97
N PRO A 45 -10.55 9.81 13.06
CA PRO A 45 -9.91 10.57 11.98
C PRO A 45 -8.52 10.05 11.58
N GLY A 46 -7.80 9.41 12.51
CA GLY A 46 -6.48 8.81 12.25
C GLY A 46 -6.50 7.58 11.34
N ALA A 47 -7.67 6.99 11.08
CA ALA A 47 -7.85 5.87 10.16
C ALA A 47 -8.40 6.31 8.79
N GLU A 48 -8.75 7.58 8.62
CA GLU A 48 -9.22 8.10 7.35
C GLU A 48 -8.07 8.32 6.37
N PHE A 49 -8.39 8.32 5.08
CA PHE A 49 -7.44 8.74 4.06
C PHE A 49 -7.07 10.21 4.24
N ALA A 50 -5.87 10.58 3.85
CA ALA A 50 -5.42 11.96 3.94
C ALA A 50 -6.39 12.89 3.17
N GLU A 51 -6.78 14.01 3.80
CA GLU A 51 -7.74 14.98 3.27
C GLU A 51 -7.40 15.44 1.84
N TYR A 52 -6.09 15.51 1.51
CA TYR A 52 -5.63 15.97 0.20
C TYR A 52 -5.46 14.85 -0.83
N LEU A 53 -5.85 13.62 -0.50
CA LEU A 53 -5.80 12.51 -1.45
C LEU A 53 -7.05 12.54 -2.34
N ASP A 54 -6.84 12.81 -3.64
CA ASP A 54 -7.90 12.84 -4.66
C ASP A 54 -8.40 11.43 -5.00
N LEU A 55 -8.84 10.68 -3.97
CA LEU A 55 -9.35 9.32 -4.16
C LEU A 55 -10.70 9.39 -4.89
N PRO A 56 -10.87 8.71 -6.05
CA PRO A 56 -12.13 8.73 -6.76
C PRO A 56 -13.24 7.99 -5.98
N GLU A 57 -14.48 8.40 -6.17
CA GLU A 57 -15.64 7.79 -5.49
C GLU A 57 -15.80 6.29 -5.82
N ASP A 58 -15.37 5.88 -7.00
CA ASP A 58 -15.39 4.49 -7.48
C ASP A 58 -14.11 3.70 -7.12
N ALA A 59 -13.20 4.28 -6.34
CA ALA A 59 -12.02 3.56 -5.88
C ALA A 59 -12.42 2.36 -5.01
N ILE A 60 -11.74 1.24 -5.24
CA ILE A 60 -11.91 0.05 -4.40
C ILE A 60 -11.09 0.23 -3.13
N VAL A 61 -11.76 0.25 -1.98
CA VAL A 61 -11.09 0.36 -0.67
C VAL A 61 -10.90 -1.01 -0.06
N ILE A 62 -9.67 -1.33 0.30
CA ILE A 62 -9.27 -2.56 0.99
C ILE A 62 -8.78 -2.19 2.39
N SER A 63 -9.54 -2.56 3.41
CA SER A 63 -9.14 -2.42 4.81
C SER A 63 -8.44 -3.69 5.29
N LYS A 64 -7.28 -3.54 5.94
CA LYS A 64 -6.47 -4.64 6.45
C LYS A 64 -6.23 -4.49 7.96
N ALA A 65 -5.69 -5.54 8.59
CA ALA A 65 -5.47 -5.58 10.05
C ALA A 65 -6.72 -5.17 10.84
N THR A 66 -7.86 -5.76 10.47
CA THR A 66 -9.19 -5.40 10.98
C THR A 66 -9.59 -6.18 12.23
N ARG A 67 -8.76 -7.15 12.65
CA ARG A 67 -9.01 -8.03 13.81
C ARG A 67 -7.98 -7.76 14.91
N PRO A 68 -8.36 -7.92 16.19
CA PRO A 68 -7.48 -7.57 17.31
C PRO A 68 -6.18 -8.39 17.34
N ASP A 69 -6.24 -9.64 16.91
CA ASP A 69 -5.21 -10.66 17.05
C ASP A 69 -4.41 -10.92 15.76
N GLU A 70 -4.63 -10.12 14.71
CA GLU A 70 -4.06 -10.36 13.39
C GLU A 70 -3.37 -9.12 12.82
N GLU A 71 -2.03 -9.14 12.80
CA GLU A 71 -1.23 -8.13 12.14
C GLU A 71 -1.24 -8.32 10.62
N ALA A 72 -1.31 -7.24 9.86
CA ALA A 72 -1.25 -7.27 8.41
C ALA A 72 -0.55 -6.02 7.83
N TYR A 73 0.68 -6.19 7.36
CA TYR A 73 1.37 -5.15 6.60
C TYR A 73 0.97 -5.17 5.11
N SER A 74 0.93 -6.34 4.51
CA SER A 74 0.55 -6.49 3.10
C SER A 74 -0.93 -6.20 2.86
N GLY A 75 -1.21 -5.49 1.78
CA GLY A 75 -2.58 -5.30 1.28
C GLY A 75 -3.30 -6.60 0.91
N PHE A 76 -2.56 -7.69 0.69
CA PHE A 76 -3.12 -9.01 0.37
C PHE A 76 -3.46 -9.83 1.61
N GLN A 77 -2.80 -9.57 2.74
CA GLN A 77 -2.89 -10.39 3.93
C GLN A 77 -4.26 -10.26 4.60
N GLY A 78 -5.03 -11.36 4.63
CA GLY A 78 -6.36 -11.40 5.25
C GLY A 78 -7.42 -10.55 4.53
N THR A 79 -7.22 -10.19 3.26
CA THR A 79 -8.11 -9.33 2.48
C THR A 79 -8.57 -9.98 1.17
N ALA A 80 -9.54 -9.36 0.51
CA ALA A 80 -10.02 -9.77 -0.80
C ALA A 80 -9.25 -9.11 -1.98
N LEU A 81 -8.05 -8.55 -1.76
CA LEU A 81 -7.34 -7.79 -2.79
C LEU A 81 -7.01 -8.67 -4.01
N ASP A 82 -6.47 -9.88 -3.82
CA ASP A 82 -6.14 -10.77 -4.94
C ASP A 82 -7.38 -11.15 -5.76
N GLU A 83 -8.48 -11.46 -5.09
CA GLU A 83 -9.76 -11.77 -5.75
C GLU A 83 -10.22 -10.60 -6.62
N ARG A 84 -10.21 -9.38 -6.08
CA ARG A 84 -10.60 -8.17 -6.81
C ARG A 84 -9.70 -7.90 -8.02
N LEU A 85 -8.39 -8.06 -7.86
CA LEU A 85 -7.45 -7.89 -8.97
C LEU A 85 -7.67 -8.92 -10.08
N ARG A 86 -7.94 -10.17 -9.72
CA ARG A 86 -8.25 -11.23 -10.69
C ARG A 86 -9.56 -11.00 -11.42
N GLU A 87 -10.62 -10.58 -10.71
CA GLU A 87 -11.91 -10.20 -11.30
C GLU A 87 -11.76 -9.08 -12.33
N LEU A 88 -10.89 -8.10 -12.05
CA LEU A 88 -10.58 -7.01 -12.96
C LEU A 88 -9.60 -7.39 -14.09
N GLY A 89 -9.08 -8.63 -14.11
CA GLY A 89 -8.11 -9.09 -15.10
C GLY A 89 -6.76 -8.39 -15.01
N VAL A 90 -6.42 -7.84 -13.86
CA VAL A 90 -5.17 -7.10 -13.64
C VAL A 90 -3.97 -8.06 -13.71
N LYS A 91 -2.91 -7.63 -14.40
CA LYS A 91 -1.63 -8.37 -14.51
C LYS A 91 -0.46 -7.57 -13.93
N ARG A 92 -0.55 -6.25 -13.97
CA ARG A 92 0.49 -5.34 -13.52
C ARG A 92 -0.06 -4.36 -12.50
N LEU A 93 0.67 -4.17 -11.43
CA LEU A 93 0.35 -3.23 -10.35
C LEU A 93 1.33 -2.05 -10.38
N PHE A 94 0.81 -0.86 -10.13
CA PHE A 94 1.58 0.33 -9.86
C PHE A 94 1.39 0.67 -8.39
N VAL A 95 2.41 0.45 -7.58
CA VAL A 95 2.33 0.51 -6.12
C VAL A 95 3.03 1.74 -5.59
N GLY A 96 2.34 2.49 -4.75
CA GLY A 96 2.88 3.65 -4.04
C GLY A 96 2.18 3.87 -2.72
N GLY A 97 2.62 4.84 -1.95
CA GLY A 97 2.05 5.19 -0.64
C GLY A 97 3.04 5.04 0.51
N VAL A 98 2.53 4.69 1.67
CA VAL A 98 3.29 4.58 2.93
C VAL A 98 2.98 3.27 3.66
N ALA A 99 3.94 2.72 4.39
CA ALA A 99 5.35 3.10 4.42
C ALA A 99 6.16 2.18 3.51
N THR A 100 7.17 2.73 2.84
CA THR A 100 8.04 2.01 1.91
C THR A 100 8.62 0.73 2.53
N ASP A 101 9.10 0.82 3.76
CA ASP A 101 9.80 -0.22 4.53
C ASP A 101 8.86 -1.18 5.30
N TYR A 102 7.55 -1.00 5.22
CA TYR A 102 6.53 -1.85 5.84
C TYR A 102 5.45 -2.29 4.86
N CYS A 103 4.36 -1.53 4.75
CA CYS A 103 3.20 -1.95 3.97
C CYS A 103 3.46 -2.03 2.46
N VAL A 104 4.23 -1.09 1.92
CA VAL A 104 4.61 -1.10 0.49
C VAL A 104 5.49 -2.30 0.20
N LEU A 105 6.57 -2.50 0.97
CA LEU A 105 7.47 -3.64 0.83
C LEU A 105 6.69 -4.97 0.90
N SER A 106 5.88 -5.16 1.94
CA SER A 106 5.12 -6.40 2.14
C SER A 106 4.12 -6.66 1.01
N THR A 107 3.42 -5.60 0.55
CA THR A 107 2.46 -5.71 -0.55
C THR A 107 3.15 -6.05 -1.87
N VAL A 108 4.29 -5.43 -2.17
CA VAL A 108 5.08 -5.72 -3.37
C VAL A 108 5.61 -7.16 -3.36
N LYS A 109 6.10 -7.63 -2.23
CA LYS A 109 6.60 -9.03 -2.09
C LYS A 109 5.48 -10.03 -2.37
N ASP A 110 4.32 -9.84 -1.77
CA ASP A 110 3.18 -10.74 -1.99
C ASP A 110 2.68 -10.68 -3.44
N ALA A 111 2.59 -9.48 -4.02
CA ALA A 111 2.18 -9.31 -5.42
C ALA A 111 3.10 -10.07 -6.39
N LEU A 112 4.42 -9.93 -6.22
CA LEU A 112 5.41 -10.65 -7.04
C LEU A 112 5.31 -12.17 -6.84
N ALA A 113 5.17 -12.62 -5.59
CA ALA A 113 5.00 -14.04 -5.28
C ALA A 113 3.71 -14.63 -5.87
N MET A 114 2.65 -13.84 -6.02
CA MET A 114 1.39 -14.22 -6.65
C MET A 114 1.42 -14.12 -8.19
N GLY A 115 2.53 -13.68 -8.77
CA GLY A 115 2.75 -13.61 -10.21
C GLY A 115 2.32 -12.31 -10.89
N TYR A 116 2.06 -11.25 -10.12
CA TYR A 116 1.84 -9.92 -10.69
C TYR A 116 3.15 -9.29 -11.12
N GLU A 117 3.13 -8.53 -12.20
CA GLU A 117 4.18 -7.55 -12.50
C GLU A 117 4.00 -6.33 -11.58
N VAL A 118 5.09 -5.79 -11.03
CA VAL A 118 5.02 -4.65 -10.12
C VAL A 118 5.89 -3.50 -10.59
N CYS A 119 5.29 -2.33 -10.76
CA CYS A 119 5.94 -1.04 -10.92
C CYS A 119 5.88 -0.29 -9.58
N LEU A 120 7.04 0.00 -8.99
CA LEU A 120 7.14 0.79 -7.77
C LEU A 120 7.19 2.28 -8.12
N LEU A 121 6.23 3.06 -7.62
CA LEU A 121 6.13 4.50 -7.87
C LEU A 121 7.11 5.26 -6.96
N LYS A 122 8.37 5.33 -7.39
CA LYS A 122 9.51 5.77 -6.55
C LYS A 122 9.38 7.20 -6.02
N ASP A 123 8.74 8.09 -6.74
CA ASP A 123 8.45 9.48 -6.35
C ASP A 123 7.15 9.63 -5.53
N ALA A 124 6.42 8.52 -5.30
CA ALA A 124 5.17 8.49 -4.56
C ALA A 124 5.17 7.49 -3.39
N ILE A 125 6.35 7.20 -2.81
CA ILE A 125 6.54 6.39 -1.60
C ILE A 125 7.30 7.19 -0.54
N ARG A 126 7.10 6.83 0.74
CA ARG A 126 7.88 7.38 1.87
C ARG A 126 8.04 6.31 2.95
N ALA A 127 9.24 6.22 3.51
CA ALA A 127 9.60 5.28 4.56
C ALA A 127 9.41 5.87 5.97
N VAL A 128 9.22 4.99 6.95
CA VAL A 128 9.29 5.34 8.38
C VAL A 128 10.75 5.50 8.81
N ASN A 129 11.65 4.64 8.31
CA ASN A 129 13.07 4.63 8.67
C ASN A 129 13.29 4.52 10.21
N VAL A 130 12.74 3.48 10.83
CA VAL A 130 13.02 3.18 12.25
C VAL A 130 14.54 3.12 12.49
N GLN A 131 15.26 2.49 11.55
CA GLN A 131 16.71 2.59 11.45
C GLN A 131 17.08 3.39 10.19
N PRO A 132 18.12 4.22 10.22
CA PRO A 132 18.60 4.95 9.05
C PRO A 132 18.80 4.01 7.86
N GLY A 133 18.20 4.37 6.71
CA GLY A 133 18.35 3.61 5.47
C GLY A 133 17.39 2.42 5.30
N ASP A 134 16.43 2.20 6.20
CA ASP A 134 15.43 1.12 6.04
C ASP A 134 14.67 1.25 4.71
N GLY A 135 14.27 2.46 4.33
CA GLY A 135 13.59 2.73 3.07
C GLY A 135 14.42 2.36 1.85
N GLU A 136 15.70 2.74 1.82
CA GLU A 136 16.61 2.40 0.72
C GLU A 136 16.84 0.88 0.63
N ARG A 137 16.94 0.20 1.77
CA ARG A 137 17.04 -1.26 1.80
C ARG A 137 15.79 -1.93 1.27
N ALA A 138 14.61 -1.42 1.66
CA ALA A 138 13.33 -1.92 1.17
C ALA A 138 13.17 -1.72 -0.35
N GLU A 139 13.55 -0.56 -0.89
CA GLU A 139 13.53 -0.32 -2.33
C GLU A 139 14.43 -1.31 -3.07
N LYS A 140 15.68 -1.49 -2.62
CA LYS A 140 16.61 -2.46 -3.21
C LYS A 140 16.11 -3.91 -3.11
N GLU A 141 15.47 -4.27 -2.00
CA GLU A 141 14.85 -5.59 -1.84
C GLU A 141 13.73 -5.80 -2.86
N MET A 142 12.82 -4.84 -3.00
CA MET A 142 11.73 -4.92 -3.98
C MET A 142 12.26 -5.04 -5.41
N GLU A 143 13.26 -4.24 -5.78
CA GLU A 143 13.91 -4.31 -7.10
C GLU A 143 14.59 -5.67 -7.32
N SER A 144 15.29 -6.21 -6.31
CA SER A 144 15.94 -7.52 -6.40
C SER A 144 14.96 -8.68 -6.61
N LEU A 145 13.73 -8.52 -6.13
CA LEU A 145 12.65 -9.49 -6.30
C LEU A 145 11.90 -9.34 -7.65
N GLY A 146 12.19 -8.30 -8.42
CA GLY A 146 11.63 -8.10 -9.76
C GLY A 146 10.69 -6.92 -9.91
N ALA A 147 10.51 -6.07 -8.89
CA ALA A 147 9.80 -4.82 -9.06
C ALA A 147 10.61 -3.84 -9.93
N VAL A 148 9.93 -3.08 -10.76
CA VAL A 148 10.56 -2.05 -11.62
C VAL A 148 10.23 -0.69 -11.04
N SER A 149 11.25 0.06 -10.63
CA SER A 149 11.06 1.45 -10.18
C SER A 149 10.72 2.35 -11.35
N VAL A 150 9.65 3.14 -11.20
CA VAL A 150 9.20 4.12 -12.19
C VAL A 150 8.85 5.45 -11.50
N THR A 151 8.92 6.53 -12.26
CA THR A 151 8.49 7.85 -11.84
C THR A 151 7.29 8.31 -12.68
N LEU A 152 6.65 9.40 -12.27
CA LEU A 152 5.54 9.98 -13.05
C LEU A 152 6.02 10.38 -14.47
N GLU A 153 7.23 10.89 -14.59
CA GLU A 153 7.83 11.29 -15.87
C GLU A 153 7.94 10.09 -16.83
N ASP A 154 8.36 8.93 -16.33
CA ASP A 154 8.46 7.69 -17.13
C ASP A 154 7.11 7.25 -17.73
N LEU A 155 6.00 7.61 -17.07
CA LEU A 155 4.65 7.23 -17.51
C LEU A 155 3.96 8.30 -18.37
N THR A 156 4.46 9.53 -18.36
CA THR A 156 3.86 10.68 -19.07
C THR A 156 4.74 11.25 -20.17
N GLY A 157 6.05 10.98 -20.14
CA GLY A 157 7.05 11.44 -21.08
C GLY A 157 7.15 10.57 -22.33
N GLY A 158 6.08 10.54 -23.12
CA GLY A 158 6.04 9.91 -24.43
C GLY A 158 5.27 10.76 -25.40
#